data_c5ec5e8dc1a5f60ff3ae288164fd79fd
#
_entry.id   c5ec5e8dc1a5f60ff3ae288164fd79fd
#
_cell.length_a   1.000
_cell.length_b   1.000
_cell.length_c   1.000
_cell.angle_alpha   90.00
_cell.angle_beta   90.00
_cell.angle_gamma   90.00
#
_symmetry.space_group_name_H-M   'P 1'
#
loop_
_entity.id
_entity.type
_entity.pdbx_description
1 polymer ?
#
loop_
_entity_poly.entity_id
_entity_poly.type
_entity_poly.pdbx_seq_one_letter_code
_entity_poly.pdbx_strand_id
1 'polypeptide(L)'
;MSALTNRIALVALSLGLQIVVALADAPPVLDVTPSCNAAARGAISAGRDKEACLSDERAAQNELAKNWSKFNQADKTQCIGNVKTGGPPSYVELLSCLEIMRDAKEIRDRDLLDQPLMPTVRRPK
;
A
#
# COMPACT_ATOMS: atom_id res chain seq x y z
N MET A 1 12.68 72.33 13.23
CA MET A 1 13.47 71.27 13.91
C MET A 1 12.64 70.01 13.82
N SER A 2 13.03 69.17 12.88
CA SER A 2 12.22 68.05 12.40
C SER A 2 12.65 66.77 13.11
N ALA A 3 11.75 66.19 13.88
CA ALA A 3 11.94 64.88 14.45
C ALA A 3 11.44 63.84 13.44
N LEU A 4 12.34 63.24 12.71
CA LEU A 4 12.06 62.06 11.90
C LEU A 4 11.90 60.85 12.84
N THR A 5 10.67 60.52 13.14
CA THR A 5 10.32 59.25 13.80
C THR A 5 10.50 58.11 12.82
N ASN A 6 11.62 57.42 12.97
CA ASN A 6 11.95 56.20 12.24
C ASN A 6 11.04 55.07 12.72
N ARG A 7 9.95 54.77 11.99
CA ARG A 7 9.11 53.63 12.22
C ARG A 7 9.77 52.42 11.57
N ILE A 8 10.64 51.77 12.33
CA ILE A 8 11.13 50.46 11.95
C ILE A 8 9.96 49.48 12.19
N ALA A 9 9.28 49.16 11.12
CA ALA A 9 8.31 48.09 11.10
C ALA A 9 9.08 46.76 11.21
N LEU A 10 9.13 46.21 12.40
CA LEU A 10 9.55 44.84 12.65
C LEU A 10 8.50 43.91 12.04
N VAL A 11 8.71 43.56 10.77
CA VAL A 11 8.03 42.44 10.17
C VAL A 11 8.64 41.20 10.77
N ALA A 12 8.03 40.74 11.84
CA ALA A 12 8.33 39.42 12.40
C ALA A 12 7.89 38.39 11.35
N LEU A 13 8.85 37.95 10.55
CA LEU A 13 8.71 36.83 9.64
C LEU A 13 8.65 35.55 10.50
N SER A 14 7.44 35.26 11.01
CA SER A 14 7.16 33.98 11.63
C SER A 14 7.21 32.92 10.53
N LEU A 15 8.41 32.38 10.24
CA LEU A 15 8.57 31.10 9.55
C LEU A 15 7.94 30.06 10.47
N GLY A 16 6.64 29.83 10.29
CA GLY A 16 6.00 28.67 10.83
C GLY A 16 6.67 27.45 10.21
N LEU A 17 7.54 26.81 10.97
CA LEU A 17 8.08 25.49 10.65
C LEU A 17 6.88 24.52 10.62
N GLN A 18 6.26 24.40 9.47
CA GLN A 18 5.25 23.39 9.22
C GLN A 18 5.99 22.08 9.19
N ILE A 19 6.04 21.41 10.35
CA ILE A 19 6.41 20.00 10.43
C ILE A 19 5.28 19.28 9.71
N VAL A 20 5.44 19.08 8.41
CA VAL A 20 4.68 18.09 7.66
C VAL A 20 5.13 16.76 8.25
N VAL A 21 4.38 16.26 9.23
CA VAL A 21 4.49 14.87 9.64
C VAL A 21 4.05 14.10 8.39
N ALA A 22 5.01 13.74 7.56
CA ALA A 22 4.81 12.71 6.57
C ALA A 22 4.37 11.49 7.38
N LEU A 23 3.06 11.20 7.39
CA LEU A 23 2.58 9.92 7.84
C LEU A 23 3.35 8.92 6.99
N ALA A 24 4.33 8.25 7.60
CA ALA A 24 5.12 7.27 6.92
C ALA A 24 4.13 6.29 6.31
N ASP A 25 4.14 6.20 4.97
CA ASP A 25 3.31 5.25 4.26
C ASP A 25 3.77 3.86 4.69
N ALA A 26 3.01 3.24 5.58
CA ALA A 26 3.33 1.97 6.22
C ALA A 26 2.17 0.99 6.08
N PRO A 27 2.44 -0.31 6.12
CA PRO A 27 1.38 -1.33 6.13
C PRO A 27 0.42 -1.10 7.29
N PRO A 28 -0.88 -1.41 7.12
CA PRO A 28 -1.85 -1.32 8.20
C PRO A 28 -1.53 -2.30 9.32
N VAL A 29 -1.92 -1.95 10.55
CA VAL A 29 -1.87 -2.91 11.65
C VAL A 29 -3.11 -3.79 11.60
N LEU A 30 -2.90 -5.11 11.49
CA LEU A 30 -3.94 -6.12 11.41
C LEU A 30 -3.90 -7.04 12.65
N ASP A 31 -5.04 -7.34 13.24
CA ASP A 31 -5.15 -8.43 14.23
C ASP A 31 -5.40 -9.74 13.49
N VAL A 32 -4.35 -10.55 13.39
CA VAL A 32 -4.38 -11.85 12.69
C VAL A 32 -4.76 -13.03 13.59
N THR A 33 -4.99 -12.76 14.88
CA THR A 33 -5.37 -13.81 15.85
C THR A 33 -6.65 -14.54 15.46
N PRO A 34 -7.73 -13.85 15.03
CA PRO A 34 -8.94 -14.53 14.58
C PRO A 34 -8.73 -15.44 13.38
N SER A 35 -7.90 -15.02 12.39
CA SER A 35 -7.58 -15.80 11.19
C SER A 35 -6.86 -17.09 11.57
N CYS A 36 -5.83 -17.00 12.41
CA CYS A 36 -5.06 -18.18 12.83
C CYS A 36 -5.86 -19.11 13.76
N ASN A 37 -6.77 -18.56 14.57
CA ASN A 37 -7.70 -19.39 15.34
C ASN A 37 -8.70 -20.11 14.43
N ALA A 38 -9.17 -19.48 13.36
CA ALA A 38 -10.05 -20.12 12.39
C ALA A 38 -9.34 -21.21 11.59
N ALA A 39 -8.10 -20.95 11.15
CA ALA A 39 -7.26 -21.92 10.44
C ALA A 39 -7.00 -23.19 11.30
N ALA A 40 -6.71 -23.01 12.57
CA ALA A 40 -6.48 -24.14 13.49
C ALA A 40 -7.73 -25.01 13.73
N ARG A 41 -8.93 -24.45 13.54
CA ARG A 41 -10.21 -25.18 13.69
C ARG A 41 -10.72 -25.76 12.37
N GLY A 42 -10.18 -25.38 11.24
CA GLY A 42 -10.64 -25.78 9.93
C GLY A 42 -10.27 -27.24 9.59
N ALA A 43 -11.25 -28.06 9.21
CA ALA A 43 -11.05 -29.47 8.83
C ALA A 43 -10.15 -29.64 7.58
N ILE A 44 -9.98 -28.60 6.78
CA ILE A 44 -9.17 -28.61 5.54
C ILE A 44 -7.70 -28.31 5.84
N SER A 45 -7.40 -27.77 7.01
CA SER A 45 -6.05 -27.39 7.44
C SER A 45 -5.38 -28.49 8.28
N ALA A 46 -5.61 -29.75 7.96
CA ALA A 46 -5.03 -30.87 8.69
C ALA A 46 -3.50 -30.71 8.82
N GLY A 47 -3.04 -30.33 10.02
CA GLY A 47 -1.62 -30.19 10.36
C GLY A 47 -1.07 -28.75 10.41
N ARG A 48 -1.86 -27.72 10.12
CA ARG A 48 -1.40 -26.34 10.34
C ARG A 48 -1.87 -25.86 11.71
N ASP A 49 -0.97 -25.84 12.67
CA ASP A 49 -1.25 -25.33 14.01
C ASP A 49 -1.31 -23.79 14.00
N LYS A 50 -1.83 -23.24 15.10
CA LYS A 50 -1.95 -21.78 15.28
C LYS A 50 -0.60 -21.08 15.21
N GLU A 51 0.45 -21.70 15.76
CA GLU A 51 1.78 -21.11 15.83
C GLU A 51 2.43 -21.01 14.46
N ALA A 52 2.27 -22.04 13.61
CA ALA A 52 2.70 -22.00 12.22
C ALA A 52 2.00 -20.86 11.46
N CYS A 53 0.66 -20.72 11.61
CA CYS A 53 -0.08 -19.61 11.03
C CYS A 53 0.44 -18.25 11.49
N LEU A 54 0.64 -18.04 12.79
CA LEU A 54 1.16 -16.78 13.32
C LEU A 54 2.59 -16.50 12.85
N SER A 55 3.39 -17.54 12.59
CA SER A 55 4.71 -17.40 11.99
C SER A 55 4.64 -16.91 10.55
N ASP A 56 3.75 -17.48 9.74
CA ASP A 56 3.53 -17.06 8.35
C ASP A 56 3.02 -15.61 8.28
N GLU A 57 2.09 -15.23 9.15
CA GLU A 57 1.57 -13.87 9.25
C GLU A 57 2.67 -12.85 9.59
N ARG A 58 3.56 -13.17 10.55
CA ARG A 58 4.72 -12.32 10.88
C ARG A 58 5.70 -12.20 9.71
N ALA A 59 5.94 -13.29 8.99
CA ALA A 59 6.81 -13.26 7.80
C ALA A 59 6.22 -12.34 6.72
N ALA A 60 4.93 -12.46 6.43
CA ALA A 60 4.23 -11.61 5.47
C ALA A 60 4.21 -10.14 5.91
N GLN A 61 3.99 -9.85 7.20
CA GLN A 61 4.07 -8.49 7.75
C GLN A 61 5.45 -7.86 7.54
N ASN A 62 6.52 -8.62 7.80
CA ASN A 62 7.89 -8.17 7.60
C ASN A 62 8.19 -7.91 6.13
N GLU A 63 7.69 -8.75 5.24
CA GLU A 63 7.87 -8.57 3.79
C GLU A 63 7.10 -7.34 3.28
N LEU A 64 5.89 -7.13 3.76
CA LEU A 64 5.12 -5.91 3.49
C LEU A 64 5.88 -4.66 3.95
N ALA A 65 6.44 -4.67 5.16
CA ALA A 65 7.20 -3.53 5.69
C ALA A 65 8.42 -3.18 4.82
N LYS A 66 9.12 -4.19 4.30
CA LYS A 66 10.29 -3.99 3.40
C LYS A 66 9.92 -3.46 2.03
N ASN A 67 8.78 -3.88 1.50
CA ASN A 67 8.40 -3.63 0.11
C ASN A 67 7.24 -2.65 -0.05
N TRP A 68 6.71 -2.08 1.04
CA TRP A 68 5.51 -1.25 1.02
C TRP A 68 5.56 -0.11 0.01
N SER A 69 6.69 0.59 -0.05
CA SER A 69 6.89 1.70 -0.98
C SER A 69 6.92 1.29 -2.46
N LYS A 70 7.11 -0.01 -2.76
CA LYS A 70 7.12 -0.52 -4.14
C LYS A 70 5.73 -0.77 -4.72
N PHE A 71 4.71 -0.89 -3.86
CA PHE A 71 3.33 -1.06 -4.30
C PHE A 71 2.69 0.29 -4.58
N ASN A 72 1.88 0.37 -5.64
CA ASN A 72 1.19 1.61 -5.97
C ASN A 72 0.02 1.87 -5.02
N GLN A 73 -0.39 3.14 -4.90
CA GLN A 73 -1.40 3.55 -3.91
C GLN A 73 -2.80 2.99 -4.21
N ALA A 74 -3.16 2.83 -5.49
CA ALA A 74 -4.46 2.28 -5.87
C ALA A 74 -4.58 0.81 -5.46
N ASP A 75 -3.53 0.01 -5.71
CA ASP A 75 -3.48 -1.40 -5.32
C ASP A 75 -3.49 -1.56 -3.80
N LYS A 76 -2.74 -0.73 -3.05
CA LYS A 76 -2.80 -0.69 -1.59
C LYS A 76 -4.22 -0.45 -1.09
N THR A 77 -4.90 0.55 -1.62
CA THR A 77 -6.27 0.90 -1.23
C THR A 77 -7.23 -0.26 -1.49
N GLN A 78 -7.14 -0.87 -2.66
CA GLN A 78 -7.98 -2.00 -3.05
C GLN A 78 -7.71 -3.23 -2.18
N CYS A 79 -6.45 -3.63 -2.03
CA CYS A 79 -6.09 -4.83 -1.28
C CYS A 79 -6.40 -4.69 0.23
N ILE A 80 -6.16 -3.51 0.82
CA ILE A 80 -6.58 -3.24 2.21
C ILE A 80 -8.11 -3.32 2.36
N GLY A 81 -8.86 -2.80 1.40
CA GLY A 81 -10.31 -2.92 1.37
C GLY A 81 -10.77 -4.37 1.37
N ASN A 82 -10.20 -5.19 0.49
CA ASN A 82 -10.52 -6.61 0.38
C ASN A 82 -10.26 -7.37 1.69
N VAL A 83 -9.09 -7.17 2.30
CA VAL A 83 -8.71 -7.83 3.55
C VAL A 83 -9.62 -7.41 4.74
N LYS A 84 -10.14 -6.19 4.73
CA LYS A 84 -11.05 -5.71 5.78
C LYS A 84 -12.48 -6.23 5.65
N THR A 85 -12.89 -6.61 4.45
CA THR A 85 -14.27 -7.03 4.16
C THR A 85 -14.41 -8.52 3.86
N GLY A 86 -13.33 -9.21 3.54
CA GLY A 86 -13.32 -10.62 3.10
C GLY A 86 -13.35 -11.66 4.21
N GLY A 87 -13.29 -11.25 5.48
CA GLY A 87 -13.22 -12.16 6.62
C GLY A 87 -12.25 -11.66 7.70
N PRO A 88 -11.77 -12.54 8.60
CA PRO A 88 -10.72 -12.17 9.55
C PRO A 88 -9.45 -11.71 8.83
N PRO A 89 -8.86 -10.56 9.19
CA PRO A 89 -7.75 -9.97 8.44
C PRO A 89 -6.49 -10.83 8.47
N SER A 90 -5.69 -10.77 7.38
CA SER A 90 -4.45 -11.54 7.21
C SER A 90 -3.41 -10.72 6.45
N TYR A 91 -2.17 -10.70 6.93
CA TYR A 91 -1.03 -10.12 6.20
C TYR A 91 -0.63 -10.97 5.00
N VAL A 92 -0.78 -12.30 5.08
CA VAL A 92 -0.54 -13.21 3.94
C VAL A 92 -1.47 -12.88 2.78
N GLU A 93 -2.76 -12.66 3.06
CA GLU A 93 -3.73 -12.26 2.03
C GLU A 93 -3.41 -10.87 1.46
N LEU A 94 -3.05 -9.90 2.32
CA LEU A 94 -2.68 -8.56 1.88
C LEU A 94 -1.46 -8.59 0.96
N LEU A 95 -0.41 -9.30 1.35
CA LEU A 95 0.80 -9.45 0.56
C LEU A 95 0.50 -10.12 -0.78
N SER A 96 -0.21 -11.24 -0.77
CA SER A 96 -0.57 -11.98 -1.99
C SER A 96 -1.40 -11.12 -2.96
N CYS A 97 -2.37 -10.35 -2.44
CA CYS A 97 -3.15 -9.44 -3.26
C CYS A 97 -2.25 -8.40 -3.96
N LEU A 98 -1.35 -7.76 -3.21
CA LEU A 98 -0.45 -6.72 -3.75
C LEU A 98 0.55 -7.28 -4.77
N GLU A 99 1.07 -8.48 -4.54
CA GLU A 99 1.98 -9.14 -5.48
C GLU A 99 1.27 -9.50 -6.77
N ILE A 100 0.07 -10.07 -6.70
CA ILE A 100 -0.75 -10.38 -7.88
C ILE A 100 -1.06 -9.12 -8.69
N MET A 101 -1.43 -8.01 -8.04
CA MET A 101 -1.71 -6.75 -8.74
C MET A 101 -0.48 -6.19 -9.44
N ARG A 102 0.68 -6.23 -8.78
CA ARG A 102 1.97 -5.84 -9.36
C ARG A 102 2.32 -6.68 -10.57
N ASP A 103 2.28 -8.00 -10.44
CA ASP A 103 2.68 -8.93 -11.49
C ASP A 103 1.74 -8.86 -12.70
N ALA A 104 0.43 -8.71 -12.46
CA ALA A 104 -0.55 -8.49 -13.52
C ALA A 104 -0.31 -7.18 -14.29
N LYS A 105 0.17 -6.13 -13.60
CA LYS A 105 0.55 -4.89 -14.24
C LYS A 105 1.78 -5.07 -15.12
N GLU A 106 2.82 -5.73 -14.61
CA GLU A 106 4.04 -6.00 -15.38
C GLU A 106 3.79 -6.81 -16.65
N ILE A 107 2.88 -7.80 -16.58
CA ILE A 107 2.47 -8.59 -17.75
C ILE A 107 1.78 -7.68 -18.78
N ARG A 108 0.81 -6.88 -18.36
CA ARG A 108 0.10 -5.96 -19.27
C ARG A 108 1.04 -4.96 -19.92
N ASP A 109 1.96 -4.39 -19.15
CA ASP A 109 2.91 -3.40 -19.66
C ASP A 109 3.85 -4.03 -20.72
N ARG A 110 4.26 -5.29 -20.54
CA ARG A 110 5.04 -6.05 -21.54
C ARG A 110 4.22 -6.33 -22.78
N ASP A 111 2.99 -6.82 -22.64
CA ASP A 111 2.12 -7.11 -23.78
C ASP A 111 1.84 -5.87 -24.64
N LEU A 112 1.72 -4.70 -24.01
CA LEU A 112 1.53 -3.43 -24.72
C LEU A 112 2.79 -3.02 -25.52
N LEU A 113 3.98 -3.35 -25.03
CA LEU A 113 5.24 -3.07 -25.72
C LEU A 113 5.49 -4.04 -26.90
N ASP A 114 5.02 -5.27 -26.77
CA ASP A 114 5.18 -6.32 -27.78
C ASP A 114 4.09 -6.30 -28.87
N GLN A 115 3.03 -5.48 -28.70
CA GLN A 115 1.99 -5.35 -29.73
C GLN A 115 2.55 -4.66 -30.98
N PRO A 116 2.58 -5.34 -32.14
CA PRO A 116 2.91 -4.67 -33.40
C PRO A 116 1.90 -3.55 -33.62
N LEU A 117 2.39 -2.36 -34.00
CA LEU A 117 1.54 -1.24 -34.37
C LEU A 117 0.48 -1.72 -35.37
N MET A 118 -0.76 -1.82 -34.95
CA MET A 118 -1.88 -2.19 -35.84
C MET A 118 -1.86 -1.23 -37.03
N PRO A 119 -1.78 -1.73 -38.28
CA PRO A 119 -1.88 -0.85 -39.44
C PRO A 119 -3.23 -0.12 -39.37
N THR A 120 -3.18 1.19 -39.41
CA THR A 120 -4.37 2.03 -39.44
C THR A 120 -5.27 1.57 -40.58
N VAL A 121 -6.40 0.95 -40.24
CA VAL A 121 -7.44 0.59 -41.23
C VAL A 121 -7.93 1.90 -41.85
N ARG A 122 -7.47 2.20 -43.08
CA ARG A 122 -8.05 3.28 -43.89
C ARG A 122 -9.51 2.94 -44.11
N ARG A 123 -10.43 3.74 -43.61
CA ARG A 123 -11.82 3.68 -43.97
C ARG A 123 -11.92 4.00 -45.49
N PRO A 124 -12.54 3.14 -46.31
CA PRO A 124 -12.85 3.50 -47.66
C PRO A 124 -13.84 4.68 -47.67
N LYS A 125 -13.63 5.62 -48.60
CA LYS A 125 -14.55 6.75 -48.84
C LYS A 125 -15.86 6.23 -49.46
#